data_3da813151d47d6f41aa35c22c96333cd
#
_entry.id   3da813151d47d6f41aa35c22c96333cd
#
_cell.length_a   1.000
_cell.length_b   1.000
_cell.length_c   1.000
_cell.angle_alpha   90.00
_cell.angle_beta   90.00
_cell.angle_gamma   90.00
#
_symmetry.space_group_name_H-M   'P 1'
#
loop_
_entity.id
_entity.type
_entity.pdbx_description
1 polymer ?
#
loop_
_entity_poly.entity_id
_entity_poly.type
_entity_poly.pdbx_seq_one_letter_code
_entity_poly.pdbx_strand_id
1 'polypeptide(L)'
;MIKVALFPIPNCVAFPGTSFPLHVFEPRYREMVKYCTENNVPVGITHTESVIKHAKSNQTVAEAMQTNQATYKPYTIFSAGQVELLDTLDDGRMMIDVHLTDRLYAINEIQTLPFLIYECESYNDRSITDEIRQEGTVLKEKLLRRLIALTAHSQEVNELLKSPLWQDKDVVQFSFELFGMVRLEGDIQQQILQCRSPVERLHIALQILNRYNNTA
;
A
#
# COMPACT_ATOMS: atom_id res chain seq x y z
N MET A 1 -17.49 -12.55 -0.87
CA MET A 1 -16.05 -12.85 -0.67
C MET A 1 -15.33 -12.68 -1.99
N ILE A 2 -14.14 -12.12 -1.97
CA ILE A 2 -13.34 -11.77 -3.15
C ILE A 2 -12.08 -12.62 -3.09
N LYS A 3 -11.68 -13.25 -4.21
CA LYS A 3 -10.38 -13.93 -4.31
C LYS A 3 -9.30 -12.91 -4.64
N VAL A 4 -8.19 -12.95 -3.92
CA VAL A 4 -7.06 -12.02 -4.07
C VAL A 4 -5.76 -12.79 -4.08
N ALA A 5 -4.90 -12.51 -5.04
CA ALA A 5 -3.53 -13.02 -5.06
C ALA A 5 -2.62 -12.08 -4.25
N LEU A 6 -1.86 -12.60 -3.30
CA LEU A 6 -1.06 -11.78 -2.39
C LEU A 6 0.40 -11.68 -2.83
N PHE A 7 0.91 -10.46 -2.77
CA PHE A 7 2.31 -10.13 -2.95
C PHE A 7 2.90 -9.62 -1.62
N PRO A 8 3.43 -10.52 -0.78
CA PRO A 8 4.06 -10.15 0.48
C PRO A 8 5.41 -9.46 0.24
N ILE A 9 5.55 -8.22 0.69
CA ILE A 9 6.77 -7.42 0.55
C ILE A 9 7.18 -6.90 1.93
N PRO A 10 8.36 -7.28 2.45
CA PRO A 10 8.84 -6.79 3.74
C PRO A 10 8.95 -5.26 3.78
N ASN A 11 8.56 -4.66 4.89
CA ASN A 11 8.57 -3.21 5.13
C ASN A 11 7.83 -2.38 4.09
N CYS A 12 6.82 -2.98 3.45
CA CYS A 12 6.04 -2.32 2.42
C CYS A 12 4.55 -2.40 2.73
N VAL A 13 3.95 -1.25 2.91
CA VAL A 13 2.51 -1.08 3.05
C VAL A 13 2.02 -0.11 1.99
N ALA A 14 0.98 -0.50 1.29
CA ALA A 14 0.34 0.33 0.29
C ALA A 14 -1.05 0.74 0.78
N PHE A 15 -1.53 1.91 0.35
CA PHE A 15 -2.79 2.47 0.83
C PHE A 15 -3.82 2.57 -0.30
N PRO A 16 -5.14 2.44 0.00
CA PRO A 16 -6.18 2.65 -1.00
C PRO A 16 -6.10 4.05 -1.63
N GLY A 17 -6.43 4.14 -2.92
CA GLY A 17 -6.36 5.37 -3.70
C GLY A 17 -4.98 5.65 -4.30
N THR A 18 -4.00 4.76 -4.13
CA THR A 18 -2.64 4.91 -4.68
C THR A 18 -2.35 3.89 -5.77
N SER A 19 -1.42 4.21 -6.65
CA SER A 19 -0.78 3.28 -7.58
C SER A 19 0.52 2.76 -6.99
N PHE A 20 0.81 1.50 -7.23
CA PHE A 20 1.99 0.83 -6.69
C PHE A 20 2.80 0.15 -7.81
N PRO A 21 3.83 0.84 -8.35
CA PRO A 21 4.67 0.29 -9.40
C PRO A 21 5.61 -0.78 -8.86
N LEU A 22 5.72 -1.90 -9.56
CA LEU A 22 6.57 -3.03 -9.19
C LEU A 22 7.39 -3.54 -10.37
N HIS A 23 8.62 -3.94 -10.07
CA HIS A 23 9.46 -4.71 -10.96
C HIS A 23 9.44 -6.18 -10.50
N VAL A 24 8.73 -7.01 -11.25
CA VAL A 24 8.49 -8.42 -10.91
C VAL A 24 9.51 -9.31 -11.60
N PHE A 25 10.37 -9.95 -10.83
CA PHE A 25 11.45 -10.81 -11.35
C PHE A 25 11.30 -12.28 -10.92
N GLU A 26 10.77 -12.57 -9.72
CA GLU A 26 10.61 -13.94 -9.23
C GLU A 26 9.62 -14.75 -10.09
N PRO A 27 9.96 -15.99 -10.49
CA PRO A 27 9.09 -16.83 -11.33
C PRO A 27 7.66 -16.97 -10.81
N ARG A 28 7.48 -17.20 -9.51
CA ARG A 28 6.16 -17.35 -8.87
C ARG A 28 5.30 -16.07 -9.02
N TYR A 29 5.89 -14.89 -8.92
CA TYR A 29 5.15 -13.63 -9.04
C TYR A 29 4.90 -13.23 -10.49
N ARG A 30 5.78 -13.63 -11.42
CA ARG A 30 5.48 -13.51 -12.86
C ARG A 30 4.28 -14.37 -13.25
N GLU A 31 4.17 -15.60 -12.69
CA GLU A 31 3.02 -16.46 -12.88
C GLU A 31 1.75 -15.86 -12.25
N MET A 32 1.88 -15.29 -11.04
CA MET A 32 0.80 -14.57 -10.37
C MET A 32 0.25 -13.43 -11.21
N VAL A 33 1.12 -12.57 -11.78
CA VAL A 33 0.69 -11.45 -12.62
C VAL A 33 -0.09 -11.93 -13.84
N LYS A 34 0.40 -12.95 -14.55
CA LYS A 34 -0.31 -13.55 -15.68
C LYS A 34 -1.69 -14.07 -15.26
N TYR A 35 -1.74 -14.85 -14.19
CA TYR A 35 -2.99 -15.39 -13.65
C TYR A 35 -3.98 -14.27 -13.30
N CYS A 36 -3.53 -13.23 -12.62
CA CYS A 36 -4.38 -12.12 -12.21
C CYS A 36 -4.93 -11.35 -13.41
N THR A 37 -4.11 -11.07 -14.41
CA THR A 37 -4.52 -10.38 -15.64
C THR A 37 -5.53 -11.22 -16.44
N GLU A 38 -5.27 -12.52 -16.62
CA GLU A 38 -6.12 -13.42 -17.40
C GLU A 38 -7.48 -13.71 -16.74
N ASN A 39 -7.52 -13.75 -15.40
CA ASN A 39 -8.71 -14.13 -14.64
C ASN A 39 -9.40 -12.94 -13.96
N ASN A 40 -8.92 -11.70 -14.16
CA ASN A 40 -9.42 -10.48 -13.51
C ASN A 40 -9.43 -10.61 -11.97
N VAL A 41 -8.38 -11.22 -11.42
CA VAL A 41 -8.18 -11.38 -9.97
C VAL A 41 -7.33 -10.22 -9.46
N PRO A 42 -7.76 -9.48 -8.44
CA PRO A 42 -6.95 -8.38 -7.89
C PRO A 42 -5.67 -8.90 -7.21
N VAL A 43 -4.64 -8.04 -7.21
CA VAL A 43 -3.39 -8.26 -6.48
C VAL A 43 -3.45 -7.48 -5.17
N GLY A 44 -3.15 -8.16 -4.06
CA GLY A 44 -3.00 -7.56 -2.74
C GLY A 44 -1.54 -7.30 -2.41
N ILE A 45 -1.19 -6.05 -2.11
CA ILE A 45 0.13 -5.67 -1.59
C ILE A 45 0.08 -5.71 -0.07
N THR A 46 0.87 -6.61 0.53
CA THR A 46 0.84 -6.81 1.96
C THR A 46 2.22 -6.76 2.59
N HIS A 47 2.32 -6.08 3.74
CA HIS A 47 3.47 -6.18 4.62
C HIS A 47 3.57 -7.60 5.23
N THR A 48 4.70 -7.95 5.82
CA THR A 48 4.99 -9.28 6.32
C THR A 48 5.12 -9.32 7.83
N GLU A 49 4.45 -10.28 8.48
CA GLU A 49 4.55 -10.50 9.93
C GLU A 49 5.87 -11.19 10.30
N SER A 50 6.29 -12.16 9.49
CA SER A 50 7.48 -12.95 9.77
C SER A 50 8.00 -13.67 8.52
N VAL A 51 9.26 -14.10 8.58
CA VAL A 51 9.88 -14.94 7.56
C VAL A 51 9.51 -16.40 7.83
N ILE A 52 8.91 -17.09 6.84
CA ILE A 52 8.63 -18.54 6.89
C ILE A 52 9.84 -19.32 6.40
N LYS A 53 10.45 -18.86 5.29
CA LYS A 53 11.62 -19.50 4.68
C LYS A 53 12.56 -18.42 4.15
N HIS A 54 13.82 -18.51 4.54
CA HIS A 54 14.85 -17.60 4.05
C HIS A 54 15.21 -17.89 2.59
N ALA A 55 15.64 -16.87 1.88
CA ALA A 55 16.27 -17.02 0.57
C ALA A 55 17.53 -17.87 0.69
N LYS A 56 17.94 -18.50 -0.43
CA LYS A 56 19.22 -19.22 -0.47
C LYS A 56 20.37 -18.22 -0.28
N SER A 57 21.32 -18.57 0.58
CA SER A 57 22.57 -17.83 0.72
C SER A 57 23.49 -18.07 -0.51
N ASN A 58 24.38 -17.13 -0.77
CA ASN A 58 25.41 -17.25 -1.83
C ASN A 58 24.88 -17.34 -3.27
N GLN A 59 23.84 -16.55 -3.60
CA GLN A 59 23.35 -16.36 -4.97
C GLN A 59 23.98 -15.13 -5.60
N THR A 60 24.30 -15.22 -6.89
CA THR A 60 24.55 -14.03 -7.70
C THR A 60 23.25 -13.26 -7.94
N VAL A 61 23.36 -11.99 -8.32
CA VAL A 61 22.17 -11.17 -8.66
C VAL A 61 21.38 -11.81 -9.81
N ALA A 62 22.05 -12.36 -10.82
CA ALA A 62 21.40 -13.04 -11.93
C ALA A 62 20.63 -14.29 -11.49
N GLU A 63 21.18 -15.11 -10.61
CA GLU A 63 20.51 -16.28 -10.04
C GLU A 63 19.31 -15.88 -9.17
N ALA A 64 19.47 -14.83 -8.36
CA ALA A 64 18.40 -14.31 -7.52
C ALA A 64 17.18 -13.85 -8.35
N MET A 65 17.42 -13.27 -9.52
CA MET A 65 16.36 -12.82 -10.44
C MET A 65 15.63 -13.98 -11.17
N GLN A 66 16.21 -15.19 -11.17
CA GLN A 66 15.65 -16.37 -11.80
C GLN A 66 15.09 -17.41 -10.82
N THR A 67 15.17 -17.15 -9.53
CA THR A 67 14.72 -18.06 -8.48
C THR A 67 13.74 -17.39 -7.52
N ASN A 68 12.86 -18.21 -6.91
CA ASN A 68 11.99 -17.74 -5.84
C ASN A 68 12.85 -17.47 -4.60
N GLN A 69 12.66 -16.29 -4.01
CA GLN A 69 13.39 -15.82 -2.85
C GLN A 69 12.72 -16.26 -1.53
N ALA A 70 12.88 -15.49 -0.47
CA ALA A 70 12.26 -15.77 0.83
C ALA A 70 10.74 -15.90 0.73
N THR A 71 10.17 -16.68 1.65
CA THR A 71 8.72 -16.79 1.81
C THR A 71 8.33 -16.18 3.15
N TYR A 72 7.25 -15.42 3.15
CA TYR A 72 6.82 -14.62 4.28
C TYR A 72 5.38 -14.95 4.67
N LYS A 73 5.08 -14.81 5.96
CA LYS A 73 3.71 -14.76 6.46
C LYS A 73 3.18 -13.34 6.24
N PRO A 74 2.12 -13.15 5.44
CA PRO A 74 1.56 -11.82 5.21
C PRO A 74 0.75 -11.33 6.41
N TYR A 75 0.65 -10.00 6.58
CA TYR A 75 -0.42 -9.44 7.38
C TYR A 75 -1.78 -9.71 6.75
N THR A 76 -2.79 -9.88 7.58
CA THR A 76 -4.16 -10.20 7.12
C THR A 76 -4.93 -8.99 6.60
N ILE A 77 -4.51 -7.76 6.94
CA ILE A 77 -5.11 -6.52 6.45
C ILE A 77 -4.13 -5.86 5.49
N PHE A 78 -4.59 -5.60 4.26
CA PHE A 78 -3.78 -5.08 3.17
C PHE A 78 -4.63 -4.30 2.16
N SER A 79 -3.97 -3.60 1.25
CA SER A 79 -4.64 -2.97 0.10
C SER A 79 -4.53 -3.85 -1.13
N ALA A 80 -5.57 -3.85 -1.94
CA ALA A 80 -5.65 -4.62 -3.17
C ALA A 80 -6.26 -3.81 -4.32
N GLY A 81 -5.97 -4.24 -5.53
CA GLY A 81 -6.53 -3.64 -6.72
C GLY A 81 -6.13 -4.35 -8.00
N GLN A 82 -6.53 -3.79 -9.13
CA GLN A 82 -6.24 -4.37 -10.43
C GLN A 82 -4.78 -4.14 -10.82
N VAL A 83 -4.19 -5.16 -11.41
CA VAL A 83 -2.83 -5.10 -11.94
C VAL A 83 -2.86 -4.69 -13.41
N GLU A 84 -2.03 -3.71 -13.76
CA GLU A 84 -1.73 -3.32 -15.13
C GLU A 84 -0.33 -3.78 -15.49
N LEU A 85 -0.20 -4.55 -16.58
CA LEU A 85 1.10 -4.93 -17.13
C LEU A 85 1.59 -3.82 -18.05
N LEU A 86 2.65 -3.12 -17.63
CA LEU A 86 3.23 -2.00 -18.39
C LEU A 86 4.23 -2.49 -19.44
N ASP A 87 5.08 -3.46 -19.06
CA ASP A 87 6.13 -3.98 -19.96
C ASP A 87 6.57 -5.39 -19.54
N THR A 88 7.10 -6.13 -20.50
CA THR A 88 7.75 -7.43 -20.28
C THR A 88 9.11 -7.42 -20.96
N LEU A 89 10.18 -7.51 -20.17
CA LEU A 89 11.55 -7.51 -20.65
C LEU A 89 11.93 -8.83 -21.32
N ASP A 90 13.01 -8.83 -22.12
CA ASP A 90 13.49 -10.01 -22.87
C ASP A 90 13.79 -11.23 -21.99
N ASP A 91 14.18 -11.01 -20.73
CA ASP A 91 14.46 -12.04 -19.73
C ASP A 91 13.21 -12.50 -18.95
N GLY A 92 12.05 -12.00 -19.32
CA GLY A 92 10.75 -12.33 -18.75
C GLY A 92 10.40 -11.58 -17.45
N ARG A 93 11.22 -10.64 -17.00
CA ARG A 93 10.85 -9.72 -15.91
C ARG A 93 9.72 -8.81 -16.38
N MET A 94 8.86 -8.39 -15.45
CA MET A 94 7.68 -7.58 -15.76
C MET A 94 7.73 -6.27 -14.99
N MET A 95 7.34 -5.20 -15.67
CA MET A 95 7.00 -3.91 -15.05
C MET A 95 5.49 -3.83 -14.95
N ILE A 96 4.98 -3.69 -13.75
CA ILE A 96 3.54 -3.61 -13.49
C ILE A 96 3.19 -2.39 -12.64
N ASP A 97 1.95 -1.96 -12.72
CA ASP A 97 1.35 -1.06 -11.74
C ASP A 97 0.12 -1.73 -11.10
N VAL A 98 -0.04 -1.58 -9.79
CA VAL A 98 -1.23 -2.07 -9.08
C VAL A 98 -2.05 -0.88 -8.63
N HIS A 99 -3.23 -0.71 -9.22
CA HIS A 99 -4.17 0.37 -8.88
C HIS A 99 -4.98 -0.03 -7.65
N LEU A 100 -4.53 0.41 -6.48
CA LEU A 100 -5.09 -0.01 -5.19
C LEU A 100 -6.39 0.76 -4.89
N THR A 101 -7.50 0.06 -4.94
CA THR A 101 -8.84 0.63 -4.68
C THR A 101 -9.42 0.19 -3.36
N ASP A 102 -9.06 -0.99 -2.89
CA ASP A 102 -9.72 -1.66 -1.78
C ASP A 102 -8.78 -1.91 -0.60
N ARG A 103 -9.33 -1.87 0.61
CA ARG A 103 -8.70 -2.39 1.82
C ARG A 103 -9.46 -3.65 2.25
N LEU A 104 -8.73 -4.75 2.35
CA LEU A 104 -9.29 -6.08 2.52
C LEU A 104 -8.74 -6.77 3.77
N TYR A 105 -9.53 -7.72 4.26
CA TYR A 105 -9.15 -8.65 5.32
C TYR A 105 -9.14 -10.07 4.77
N ALA A 106 -8.02 -10.78 4.90
CA ALA A 106 -7.87 -12.17 4.51
C ALA A 106 -8.57 -13.10 5.51
N ILE A 107 -9.44 -13.98 5.02
CA ILE A 107 -10.21 -14.94 5.83
C ILE A 107 -9.61 -16.33 5.71
N ASN A 108 -9.56 -16.88 4.50
CA ASN A 108 -9.15 -18.24 4.22
C ASN A 108 -8.05 -18.27 3.16
N GLU A 109 -6.99 -19.03 3.42
CA GLU A 109 -6.00 -19.38 2.38
C GLU A 109 -6.58 -20.45 1.45
N ILE A 110 -6.66 -20.12 0.15
CA ILE A 110 -7.15 -21.04 -0.89
C ILE A 110 -5.97 -21.76 -1.56
N GLN A 111 -4.86 -21.04 -1.73
CA GLN A 111 -3.68 -21.54 -2.42
C GLN A 111 -2.42 -21.02 -1.74
N THR A 112 -1.44 -21.93 -1.54
CA THR A 112 -0.11 -21.59 -1.01
C THR A 112 0.95 -21.48 -2.12
N LEU A 113 0.87 -22.34 -3.13
CA LEU A 113 1.85 -22.46 -4.22
C LEU A 113 1.17 -22.40 -5.59
N PRO A 114 1.82 -21.84 -6.61
CA PRO A 114 3.15 -21.21 -6.62
C PRO A 114 3.17 -19.83 -5.95
N PHE A 115 2.02 -19.20 -5.75
CA PHE A 115 1.81 -17.94 -5.04
C PHE A 115 0.55 -18.02 -4.17
N LEU A 116 0.44 -17.12 -3.22
CA LEU A 116 -0.67 -17.10 -2.26
C LEU A 116 -1.96 -16.60 -2.91
N ILE A 117 -3.08 -17.28 -2.67
CA ILE A 117 -4.44 -16.78 -2.95
C ILE A 117 -5.28 -16.92 -1.68
N TYR A 118 -5.98 -15.83 -1.33
CA TYR A 118 -6.89 -15.79 -0.19
C TYR A 118 -8.32 -15.44 -0.60
N GLU A 119 -9.29 -15.97 0.14
CA GLU A 119 -10.63 -15.40 0.22
C GLU A 119 -10.61 -14.23 1.19
N CYS A 120 -11.16 -13.11 0.75
CA CYS A 120 -11.10 -11.86 1.47
C CYS A 120 -12.48 -11.22 1.57
N GLU A 121 -12.64 -10.35 2.56
CA GLU A 121 -13.77 -9.44 2.70
C GLU A 121 -13.30 -7.98 2.80
N SER A 122 -14.21 -7.05 2.54
CA SER A 122 -13.91 -5.62 2.65
C SER A 122 -13.65 -5.23 4.09
N TYR A 123 -12.54 -4.51 4.33
CA TYR A 123 -12.17 -3.97 5.63
C TYR A 123 -12.39 -2.46 5.65
N ASN A 124 -13.66 -2.05 5.77
CA ASN A 124 -14.07 -0.66 5.70
C ASN A 124 -13.87 0.10 7.02
N ASP A 125 -13.84 1.41 6.93
CA ASP A 125 -13.94 2.27 8.11
C ASP A 125 -15.27 2.02 8.82
N ARG A 126 -15.32 2.30 10.12
CA ARG A 126 -16.58 2.32 10.88
C ARG A 126 -17.50 3.39 10.32
N SER A 127 -18.78 3.35 10.70
CA SER A 127 -19.74 4.38 10.27
C SER A 127 -19.19 5.79 10.44
N ILE A 128 -19.19 6.55 9.35
CA ILE A 128 -18.69 7.93 9.32
C ILE A 128 -19.91 8.85 9.47
N THR A 129 -20.08 9.40 10.69
CA THR A 129 -21.11 10.40 10.98
C THR A 129 -20.71 11.79 10.45
N ASP A 130 -21.66 12.72 10.44
CA ASP A 130 -21.39 14.10 10.02
C ASP A 130 -20.37 14.79 10.95
N GLU A 131 -20.40 14.47 12.25
CA GLU A 131 -19.41 14.96 13.22
C GLU A 131 -18.00 14.49 12.88
N ILE A 132 -17.83 13.20 12.54
CA ILE A 132 -16.55 12.62 12.11
C ILE A 132 -16.06 13.29 10.81
N ARG A 133 -16.96 13.57 9.87
CA ARG A 133 -16.64 14.30 8.63
C ARG A 133 -16.16 15.72 8.93
N GLN A 134 -16.88 16.43 9.78
CA GLN A 134 -16.54 17.81 10.16
C GLN A 134 -15.20 17.89 10.88
N GLU A 135 -14.97 17.04 11.87
CA GLU A 135 -13.68 16.94 12.58
C GLU A 135 -12.54 16.59 11.62
N GLY A 136 -12.75 15.58 10.76
CA GLY A 136 -11.80 15.18 9.75
C GLY A 136 -11.45 16.29 8.77
N THR A 137 -12.42 17.11 8.38
CA THR A 137 -12.19 18.26 7.49
C THR A 137 -11.28 19.31 8.16
N VAL A 138 -11.53 19.63 9.42
CA VAL A 138 -10.67 20.56 10.20
C VAL A 138 -9.24 20.02 10.32
N LEU A 139 -9.09 18.72 10.58
CA LEU A 139 -7.78 18.08 10.66
C LEU A 139 -7.06 18.05 9.31
N LYS A 140 -7.76 17.75 8.23
CA LYS A 140 -7.25 17.79 6.86
C LYS A 140 -6.70 19.18 6.51
N GLU A 141 -7.47 20.23 6.74
CA GLU A 141 -7.03 21.61 6.48
C GLU A 141 -5.80 22.00 7.30
N LYS A 142 -5.75 21.57 8.57
CA LYS A 142 -4.59 21.78 9.43
C LYS A 142 -3.35 21.07 8.91
N LEU A 143 -3.50 19.82 8.46
CA LEU A 143 -2.43 19.02 7.87
C LEU A 143 -1.94 19.63 6.56
N LEU A 144 -2.84 19.99 5.65
CA LEU A 144 -2.49 20.62 4.38
C LEU A 144 -1.68 21.91 4.59
N ARG A 145 -2.13 22.81 5.46
CA ARG A 145 -1.39 24.05 5.79
C ARG A 145 0.03 23.74 6.28
N ARG A 146 0.19 22.73 7.14
CA ARG A 146 1.51 22.33 7.64
C ARG A 146 2.40 21.72 6.58
N LEU A 147 1.86 20.81 5.78
CA LEU A 147 2.60 20.17 4.71
C LEU A 147 3.06 21.18 3.66
N ILE A 148 2.19 22.11 3.26
CA ILE A 148 2.54 23.21 2.35
C ILE A 148 3.69 24.06 2.93
N ALA A 149 3.68 24.35 4.23
CA ALA A 149 4.75 25.09 4.87
C ALA A 149 6.07 24.29 4.89
N LEU A 150 6.03 23.00 5.21
CA LEU A 150 7.20 22.13 5.26
C LEU A 150 7.81 21.85 3.88
N THR A 151 6.98 21.81 2.84
CA THR A 151 7.40 21.54 1.46
C THR A 151 7.70 22.80 0.64
N ALA A 152 7.82 23.96 1.28
CA ALA A 152 8.10 25.23 0.60
C ALA A 152 9.38 25.21 -0.26
N HIS A 153 10.33 24.34 0.06
CA HIS A 153 11.56 24.13 -0.68
C HIS A 153 11.41 23.24 -1.95
N SER A 154 10.27 22.54 -2.10
CA SER A 154 9.96 21.70 -3.26
C SER A 154 8.73 22.26 -3.98
N GLN A 155 8.96 22.99 -5.08
CA GLN A 155 7.88 23.64 -5.83
C GLN A 155 6.83 22.64 -6.30
N GLU A 156 7.26 21.50 -6.85
CA GLU A 156 6.39 20.47 -7.39
C GLU A 156 5.43 19.90 -6.32
N VAL A 157 5.96 19.50 -5.15
CA VAL A 157 5.14 18.97 -4.06
C VAL A 157 4.21 20.04 -3.49
N ASN A 158 4.69 21.28 -3.38
CA ASN A 158 3.92 22.40 -2.87
C ASN A 158 2.73 22.76 -3.78
N GLU A 159 2.95 22.78 -5.11
CA GLU A 159 1.90 22.98 -6.11
C GLU A 159 0.88 21.84 -6.11
N LEU A 160 1.35 20.59 -6.00
CA LEU A 160 0.47 19.42 -5.87
C LEU A 160 -0.45 19.55 -4.65
N LEU A 161 0.08 19.85 -3.48
CA LEU A 161 -0.70 20.00 -2.24
C LEU A 161 -1.71 21.17 -2.31
N LYS A 162 -1.42 22.20 -3.09
CA LYS A 162 -2.33 23.35 -3.33
C LYS A 162 -3.35 23.09 -4.43
N SER A 163 -3.19 22.05 -5.23
CA SER A 163 -4.08 21.74 -6.34
C SER A 163 -5.47 21.32 -5.87
N PRO A 164 -6.52 21.50 -6.68
CA PRO A 164 -7.87 20.98 -6.39
C PRO A 164 -7.85 19.48 -6.11
N LEU A 165 -6.96 18.71 -6.77
CA LEU A 165 -6.79 17.28 -6.56
C LEU A 165 -6.58 16.93 -5.08
N TRP A 166 -5.86 17.75 -4.32
CA TRP A 166 -5.61 17.54 -2.89
C TRP A 166 -6.56 18.32 -1.99
N GLN A 167 -6.94 19.52 -2.40
CA GLN A 167 -7.82 20.39 -1.61
C GLN A 167 -9.26 19.83 -1.53
N ASP A 168 -9.76 19.25 -2.62
CA ASP A 168 -11.15 18.79 -2.73
C ASP A 168 -11.35 17.31 -2.35
N LYS A 169 -10.24 16.57 -2.04
CA LYS A 169 -10.36 15.18 -1.58
C LYS A 169 -11.27 15.07 -0.36
N ASP A 170 -12.11 14.03 -0.36
CA ASP A 170 -12.82 13.69 0.86
C ASP A 170 -11.88 13.20 1.97
N VAL A 171 -12.37 13.24 3.21
CA VAL A 171 -11.54 12.96 4.40
C VAL A 171 -10.99 11.54 4.41
N VAL A 172 -11.75 10.57 3.90
CA VAL A 172 -11.32 9.15 3.89
C VAL A 172 -10.19 8.97 2.90
N GLN A 173 -10.37 9.42 1.66
CA GLN A 173 -9.35 9.36 0.62
C GLN A 173 -8.08 10.11 1.06
N PHE A 174 -8.21 11.33 1.53
CA PHE A 174 -7.09 12.12 2.00
C PHE A 174 -6.32 11.41 3.10
N SER A 175 -7.02 10.77 4.06
CA SER A 175 -6.39 10.10 5.20
C SER A 175 -5.60 8.83 4.83
N PHE A 176 -5.83 8.24 3.66
CA PHE A 176 -5.02 7.14 3.13
C PHE A 176 -3.91 7.63 2.20
N GLU A 177 -4.24 8.44 1.21
CA GLU A 177 -3.28 8.88 0.19
C GLU A 177 -2.15 9.72 0.77
N LEU A 178 -2.42 10.46 1.86
CA LEU A 178 -1.39 11.18 2.61
C LEU A 178 -0.22 10.27 3.02
N PHE A 179 -0.52 9.06 3.49
CA PHE A 179 0.50 8.10 3.92
C PHE A 179 1.20 7.39 2.75
N GLY A 180 0.61 7.39 1.56
CA GLY A 180 1.29 6.98 0.34
C GLY A 180 2.44 7.91 -0.06
N MET A 181 2.41 9.18 0.39
CA MET A 181 3.46 10.18 0.11
C MET A 181 4.57 10.22 1.18
N VAL A 182 4.36 9.60 2.34
CA VAL A 182 5.27 9.70 3.49
C VAL A 182 5.96 8.36 3.72
N ARG A 183 7.30 8.36 3.74
CA ARG A 183 8.05 7.17 4.12
C ARG A 183 8.04 7.00 5.64
N LEU A 184 7.45 5.90 6.09
CA LEU A 184 7.45 5.45 7.48
C LEU A 184 7.92 3.99 7.54
N GLU A 185 8.26 3.53 8.73
CA GLU A 185 8.54 2.10 8.96
C GLU A 185 7.28 1.26 8.69
N GLY A 186 7.46 0.06 8.13
CA GLY A 186 6.36 -0.81 7.69
C GLY A 186 5.35 -1.10 8.79
N ASP A 187 5.81 -1.37 10.02
CA ASP A 187 4.92 -1.64 11.16
C ASP A 187 4.05 -0.43 11.52
N ILE A 188 4.59 0.80 11.42
CA ILE A 188 3.82 2.03 11.66
C ILE A 188 2.78 2.21 10.56
N GLN A 189 3.17 2.03 9.29
CA GLN A 189 2.25 2.09 8.17
C GLN A 189 1.15 1.02 8.28
N GLN A 190 1.50 -0.19 8.72
CA GLN A 190 0.55 -1.27 8.93
C GLN A 190 -0.47 -0.93 10.03
N GLN A 191 -0.05 -0.36 11.14
CA GLN A 191 -0.96 0.13 12.19
C GLN A 191 -1.93 1.20 11.63
N ILE A 192 -1.44 2.12 10.81
CA ILE A 192 -2.27 3.14 10.16
C ILE A 192 -3.28 2.50 9.21
N LEU A 193 -2.85 1.53 8.39
CA LEU A 193 -3.73 0.81 7.49
C LEU A 193 -4.84 0.06 8.24
N GLN A 194 -4.55 -0.45 9.44
CA GLN A 194 -5.51 -1.16 10.28
C GLN A 194 -6.50 -0.24 11.00
N CYS A 195 -6.22 1.07 11.11
CA CYS A 195 -7.16 2.02 11.71
C CYS A 195 -8.46 2.09 10.90
N ARG A 196 -9.60 2.02 11.61
CA ARG A 196 -10.93 2.08 11.01
C ARG A 196 -11.63 3.43 11.23
N SER A 197 -10.84 4.50 11.32
CA SER A 197 -11.32 5.87 11.44
C SER A 197 -10.40 6.84 10.70
N PRO A 198 -10.92 7.64 9.77
CA PRO A 198 -10.13 8.65 9.09
C PRO A 198 -9.58 9.71 10.07
N VAL A 199 -10.34 10.05 11.10
CA VAL A 199 -9.93 11.00 12.14
C VAL A 199 -8.72 10.48 12.93
N GLU A 200 -8.73 9.19 13.32
CA GLU A 200 -7.58 8.56 14.00
C GLU A 200 -6.33 8.60 13.11
N ARG A 201 -6.46 8.26 11.81
CA ARG A 201 -5.34 8.32 10.87
C ARG A 201 -4.77 9.74 10.75
N LEU A 202 -5.63 10.76 10.67
CA LEU A 202 -5.20 12.16 10.58
C LEU A 202 -4.56 12.66 11.87
N HIS A 203 -5.00 12.20 13.04
CA HIS A 203 -4.33 12.48 14.31
C HIS A 203 -2.92 11.87 14.35
N ILE A 204 -2.75 10.62 13.88
CA ILE A 204 -1.42 10.00 13.77
C ILE A 204 -0.52 10.84 12.85
N ALA A 205 -1.03 11.30 11.70
CA ALA A 205 -0.28 12.16 10.80
C ALA A 205 0.19 13.46 11.50
N LEU A 206 -0.70 14.10 12.25
CA LEU A 206 -0.34 15.29 13.01
C LEU A 206 0.72 15.03 14.08
N GLN A 207 0.64 13.89 14.77
CA GLN A 207 1.64 13.50 15.77
C GLN A 207 3.01 13.27 15.12
N ILE A 208 3.05 12.61 13.98
CA ILE A 208 4.28 12.40 13.21
C ILE A 208 4.89 13.76 12.81
N LEU A 209 4.12 14.66 12.21
CA LEU A 209 4.60 15.98 11.82
C LEU A 209 5.07 16.84 13.01
N ASN A 210 4.46 16.69 14.19
CA ASN A 210 4.89 17.39 15.39
C ASN A 210 6.27 16.92 15.89
N ARG A 211 6.58 15.63 15.77
CA ARG A 211 7.88 15.08 16.15
C ARG A 211 9.00 15.60 15.25
N TYR A 212 8.76 15.71 13.95
CA TYR A 212 9.75 16.25 13.01
C TYR A 212 10.09 17.72 13.26
N ASN A 213 9.12 18.55 13.69
CA ASN A 213 9.39 19.95 14.01
C ASN A 213 10.19 20.15 15.31
N ASN A 214 10.24 19.16 16.20
CA ASN A 214 11.00 19.25 17.45
C ASN A 214 12.43 18.72 17.33
N THR A 215 12.79 18.15 16.18
CA THR A 215 14.12 17.56 15.90
C THR A 215 14.90 18.36 14.85
N ALA A 216 14.32 19.40 14.27
CA ALA A 216 14.94 20.34 13.34
C ALA A 216 15.21 21.69 14.06
#